data_66ff5afa17d2b6f5b639c65ebfb24da3
#
_entry.id   66ff5afa17d2b6f5b639c65ebfb24da3
#
_cell.length_a   1.000
_cell.length_b   1.000
_cell.length_c   1.000
_cell.angle_alpha   90.00
_cell.angle_beta   90.00
_cell.angle_gamma   90.00
#
_symmetry.space_group_name_H-M   'P 1'
#
loop_
_entity.id
_entity.type
_entity.pdbx_description
1 polymer ?
#
loop_
_entity_poly.entity_id
_entity_poly.type
_entity_poly.pdbx_seq_one_letter_code
_entity_poly.pdbx_strand_id
1 'polypeptide(L)'
;MPLSTSVLVVNDVKCLEKSFGNKASYLYQTHDNDYNLGQTSFECGRRNNALKLWTMWKSIGTKGISQMINHEFDLANFAREYVINNDNYKLYSFENSLSICFNYKKYDPIDLCTKLYEKNKVMVGFGYFNKQCFIRLVTINGENSKKDILNFFKTLEEFVESNKDLIKKIK
;
A
#
# COMPACT_ATOMS: atom_id res chain seq x y z
N MET A 1 7.60 6.51 -1.45
CA MET A 1 8.60 6.67 -0.35
C MET A 1 9.70 5.65 -0.51
N PRO A 2 10.94 5.95 -0.11
CA PRO A 2 12.01 4.95 -0.13
C PRO A 2 11.64 3.73 0.71
N LEU A 3 12.05 2.55 0.25
CA LEU A 3 11.79 1.30 0.94
C LEU A 3 12.35 1.34 2.39
N SER A 4 11.61 0.79 3.33
CA SER A 4 11.94 0.79 4.76
C SER A 4 11.98 2.17 5.42
N THR A 5 11.25 3.15 4.88
CA THR A 5 11.12 4.48 5.48
C THR A 5 9.67 4.72 5.90
N SER A 6 9.48 5.10 7.16
CA SER A 6 8.19 5.58 7.69
C SER A 6 8.37 6.98 8.25
N VAL A 7 7.34 7.80 8.14
CA VAL A 7 7.31 9.15 8.72
C VAL A 7 6.21 9.20 9.77
N LEU A 8 6.59 9.58 10.98
CA LEU A 8 5.68 9.83 12.08
C LEU A 8 5.67 11.34 12.36
N VAL A 9 4.50 11.94 12.32
CA VAL A 9 4.31 13.34 12.65
C VAL A 9 3.49 13.43 13.93
N VAL A 10 3.98 14.19 14.90
CA VAL A 10 3.33 14.41 16.20
C VAL A 10 3.14 15.90 16.44
N ASN A 11 2.06 16.27 17.11
CA ASN A 11 1.79 17.67 17.47
C ASN A 11 2.65 18.18 18.62
N ASP A 12 3.06 17.29 19.52
CA ASP A 12 3.88 17.61 20.70
C ASP A 12 5.03 16.62 20.83
N VAL A 13 6.26 17.12 20.75
CA VAL A 13 7.48 16.32 20.89
C VAL A 13 7.58 15.63 22.24
N LYS A 14 7.00 16.21 23.31
CA LYS A 14 6.97 15.60 24.65
C LYS A 14 6.26 14.23 24.67
N CYS A 15 5.37 13.99 23.72
CA CYS A 15 4.75 12.68 23.56
C CYS A 15 5.76 11.60 23.14
N LEU A 16 6.70 11.95 22.27
CA LEU A 16 7.79 11.04 21.87
C LEU A 16 8.76 10.79 23.03
N GLU A 17 9.16 11.84 23.75
CA GLU A 17 10.04 11.73 24.91
C GLU A 17 9.44 10.84 26.00
N LYS A 18 8.15 10.99 26.29
CA LYS A 18 7.43 10.14 27.25
C LYS A 18 7.32 8.69 26.81
N SER A 19 7.17 8.46 25.51
CA SER A 19 6.98 7.11 24.95
C SER A 19 8.29 6.35 24.75
N PHE A 20 9.36 7.04 24.38
CA PHE A 20 10.63 6.44 23.96
C PHE A 20 11.83 6.89 24.80
N GLY A 21 11.66 7.87 25.65
CA GLY A 21 12.71 8.43 26.49
C GLY A 21 13.19 7.45 27.59
N ASN A 22 14.06 6.51 27.21
CA ASN A 22 14.68 5.60 28.16
C ASN A 22 15.95 6.26 28.73
N LYS A 23 16.00 6.48 30.03
CA LYS A 23 17.14 7.09 30.72
C LYS A 23 18.26 6.09 30.98
N ALA A 24 18.90 5.62 29.92
CA ALA A 24 20.11 4.84 30.06
C ALA A 24 21.31 5.79 30.12
N SER A 25 21.95 5.91 31.30
CA SER A 25 23.02 6.86 31.60
C SER A 25 24.25 6.73 30.69
N TYR A 26 24.44 5.58 30.05
CA TYR A 26 25.57 5.34 29.14
C TYR A 26 25.28 5.71 27.69
N LEU A 27 24.00 5.95 27.32
CA LEU A 27 23.59 6.24 25.95
C LEU A 27 23.49 7.73 25.64
N TYR A 28 23.27 8.56 26.64
CA TYR A 28 22.95 9.99 26.48
C TYR A 28 23.90 10.85 27.30
N GLN A 29 25.19 10.87 26.91
CA GLN A 29 26.24 11.58 27.61
C GLN A 29 26.47 13.02 27.14
N THR A 30 25.74 13.46 26.12
CA THR A 30 25.85 14.82 25.57
C THR A 30 24.86 15.76 26.23
N HIS A 31 25.30 16.98 26.51
CA HIS A 31 24.46 18.05 27.08
C HIS A 31 23.62 18.79 26.02
N ASP A 32 23.85 18.51 24.74
CA ASP A 32 23.14 19.14 23.62
C ASP A 32 22.01 18.22 23.15
N ASN A 33 20.80 18.47 23.65
CA ASN A 33 19.63 17.70 23.33
C ASN A 33 19.15 17.87 21.87
N ASP A 34 19.55 18.94 21.19
CA ASP A 34 19.10 19.23 19.82
C ASP A 34 19.64 18.22 18.81
N TYR A 35 20.80 17.65 19.07
CA TYR A 35 21.41 16.63 18.22
C TYR A 35 21.26 15.18 18.73
N ASN A 36 20.71 15.01 19.92
CA ASN A 36 20.52 13.68 20.52
C ASN A 36 19.10 13.17 20.29
N LEU A 37 18.84 12.65 19.09
CA LEU A 37 17.53 12.10 18.71
C LEU A 37 17.22 10.74 19.34
N GLY A 38 18.15 10.16 20.10
CA GLY A 38 17.96 8.84 20.73
C GLY A 38 16.79 8.79 21.71
N GLN A 39 16.51 9.90 22.41
CA GLN A 39 15.41 9.99 23.38
C GLN A 39 14.02 10.03 22.73
N THR A 40 13.94 10.31 21.44
CA THR A 40 12.69 10.37 20.66
C THR A 40 12.60 9.27 19.61
N SER A 41 13.55 8.34 19.61
CA SER A 41 13.67 7.27 18.63
C SER A 41 13.29 5.91 19.20
N PHE A 42 12.52 5.15 18.43
CA PHE A 42 12.15 3.77 18.79
C PHE A 42 13.34 2.80 18.70
N GLU A 43 14.29 3.05 17.80
CA GLU A 43 15.42 2.17 17.54
C GLU A 43 16.73 2.82 17.99
N CYS A 44 17.57 2.10 18.73
CA CYS A 44 18.89 2.54 19.17
C CYS A 44 19.86 2.71 17.97
N GLY A 45 19.92 1.71 17.11
CA GLY A 45 20.74 1.72 15.91
C GLY A 45 19.92 1.41 14.67
N ARG A 46 19.98 2.30 13.66
CA ARG A 46 19.25 2.12 12.40
C ARG A 46 19.97 2.74 11.21
N ARG A 47 19.61 2.29 10.02
CA ARG A 47 20.07 2.92 8.78
C ARG A 47 19.55 4.34 8.70
N ASN A 48 20.30 5.24 8.05
CA ASN A 48 19.89 6.63 7.86
C ASN A 48 18.77 6.73 6.80
N ASN A 49 17.56 6.36 7.21
CA ASN A 49 16.39 6.42 6.34
C ASN A 49 15.89 7.86 6.13
N ALA A 50 16.18 8.77 7.07
CA ALA A 50 15.89 10.19 6.93
C ALA A 50 16.64 10.80 5.73
N LEU A 51 17.92 10.42 5.53
CA LEU A 51 18.68 10.87 4.38
C LEU A 51 18.08 10.39 3.06
N LYS A 52 17.59 9.16 3.00
CA LYS A 52 16.91 8.64 1.79
C LYS A 52 15.66 9.44 1.45
N LEU A 53 14.83 9.74 2.46
CA LEU A 53 13.63 10.55 2.26
C LEU A 53 14.00 11.99 1.84
N TRP A 54 14.99 12.58 2.51
CA TRP A 54 15.47 13.92 2.19
C TRP A 54 16.01 14.01 0.75
N THR A 55 16.84 13.05 0.34
CA THR A 55 17.43 13.01 -1.01
C THR A 55 16.34 12.88 -2.07
N MET A 56 15.38 11.98 -1.87
CA MET A 56 14.22 11.84 -2.75
C MET A 56 13.43 13.16 -2.84
N TRP A 57 13.15 13.78 -1.69
CA TRP A 57 12.40 15.04 -1.65
C TRP A 57 13.12 16.18 -2.36
N LYS A 58 14.45 16.27 -2.17
CA LYS A 58 15.28 17.27 -2.86
C LYS A 58 15.36 17.04 -4.37
N SER A 59 15.39 15.79 -4.80
CA SER A 59 15.43 15.42 -6.22
C SER A 59 14.12 15.73 -6.96
N ILE A 60 12.98 15.37 -6.36
CA ILE A 60 11.66 15.43 -7.01
C ILE A 60 10.94 16.74 -6.69
N GLY A 61 11.15 17.28 -5.50
CA GLY A 61 10.46 18.45 -4.95
C GLY A 61 9.05 18.14 -4.49
N THR A 62 8.48 19.04 -3.70
CA THR A 62 7.11 18.89 -3.15
C THR A 62 6.07 18.78 -4.26
N LYS A 63 6.19 19.57 -5.33
CA LYS A 63 5.26 19.54 -6.46
C LYS A 63 5.29 18.19 -7.19
N GLY A 64 6.49 17.66 -7.43
CA GLY A 64 6.63 16.36 -8.09
C GLY A 64 6.09 15.21 -7.24
N ILE A 65 6.34 15.21 -5.93
CA ILE A 65 5.76 14.22 -5.01
C ILE A 65 4.23 14.31 -5.01
N SER A 66 3.67 15.52 -4.96
CA SER A 66 2.23 15.73 -5.03
C SER A 66 1.63 15.19 -6.33
N GLN A 67 2.29 15.42 -7.47
CA GLN A 67 1.86 14.90 -8.76
C GLN A 67 1.87 13.37 -8.80
N MET A 68 2.90 12.72 -8.25
CA MET A 68 2.98 11.27 -8.15
C MET A 68 1.82 10.70 -7.30
N ILE A 69 1.59 11.28 -6.13
CA ILE A 69 0.51 10.84 -5.24
C ILE A 69 -0.86 11.02 -5.91
N ASN A 70 -1.11 12.17 -6.53
CA ASN A 70 -2.37 12.41 -7.25
C ASN A 70 -2.58 11.41 -8.38
N HIS A 71 -1.52 11.09 -9.13
CA HIS A 71 -1.59 10.07 -10.19
C HIS A 71 -1.98 8.69 -9.63
N GLU A 72 -1.40 8.27 -8.49
CA GLU A 72 -1.74 7.01 -7.83
C GLU A 72 -3.22 6.98 -7.40
N PHE A 73 -3.75 8.10 -6.88
CA PHE A 73 -5.17 8.24 -6.55
C PHE A 73 -6.06 8.24 -7.78
N ASP A 74 -5.64 8.87 -8.87
CA ASP A 74 -6.39 8.86 -10.15
C ASP A 74 -6.51 7.43 -10.70
N LEU A 75 -5.45 6.64 -10.60
CA LEU A 75 -5.49 5.21 -10.98
C LEU A 75 -6.40 4.40 -10.05
N ALA A 76 -6.35 4.68 -8.74
CA ALA A 76 -7.22 4.03 -7.76
C ALA A 76 -8.70 4.34 -8.04
N ASN A 77 -9.02 5.60 -8.30
CA ASN A 77 -10.39 6.04 -8.62
C ASN A 77 -10.87 5.40 -9.92
N PHE A 78 -10.02 5.36 -10.94
CA PHE A 78 -10.33 4.71 -12.21
C PHE A 78 -10.63 3.21 -12.04
N ALA A 79 -9.81 2.51 -11.25
CA ALA A 79 -10.05 1.09 -10.95
C ALA A 79 -11.34 0.88 -10.13
N ARG A 80 -11.64 1.80 -9.20
CA ARG A 80 -12.87 1.78 -8.41
C ARG A 80 -14.10 1.98 -9.26
N GLU A 81 -14.08 2.95 -10.16
CA GLU A 81 -15.16 3.20 -11.12
C GLU A 81 -15.42 1.99 -12.03
N TYR A 82 -14.35 1.32 -12.49
CA TYR A 82 -14.49 0.08 -13.25
C TYR A 82 -15.25 -0.99 -12.46
N VAL A 83 -14.89 -1.18 -11.19
CA VAL A 83 -15.52 -2.17 -10.30
C VAL A 83 -16.99 -1.79 -10.00
N ILE A 84 -17.30 -0.51 -9.78
CA ILE A 84 -18.67 -0.04 -9.48
C ILE A 84 -19.58 -0.18 -10.69
N ASN A 85 -19.08 0.12 -11.88
CA ASN A 85 -19.86 0.13 -13.11
C ASN A 85 -20.03 -1.27 -13.75
N ASN A 86 -19.57 -2.33 -13.10
CA ASN A 86 -19.67 -3.69 -13.63
C ASN A 86 -20.30 -4.63 -12.60
N ASP A 87 -21.50 -5.09 -12.85
CA ASP A 87 -22.31 -5.96 -11.97
C ASP A 87 -21.65 -7.30 -11.59
N ASN A 88 -20.61 -7.72 -12.31
CA ASN A 88 -19.85 -8.91 -11.98
C ASN A 88 -18.91 -8.71 -10.79
N TYR A 89 -18.70 -7.48 -10.35
CA TYR A 89 -17.80 -7.12 -9.25
C TYR A 89 -18.59 -6.66 -8.03
N LYS A 90 -17.98 -6.85 -6.86
CA LYS A 90 -18.47 -6.29 -5.60
C LYS A 90 -17.33 -5.56 -4.91
N LEU A 91 -17.50 -4.25 -4.72
CA LEU A 91 -16.53 -3.38 -4.05
C LEU A 91 -16.64 -3.49 -2.54
N TYR A 92 -15.49 -3.47 -1.85
CA TYR A 92 -15.38 -3.47 -0.39
C TYR A 92 -14.51 -2.33 0.16
N SER A 93 -13.67 -1.72 -0.68
CA SER A 93 -12.86 -0.58 -0.23
C SER A 93 -13.69 0.71 -0.19
N PHE A 94 -13.30 1.59 0.73
CA PHE A 94 -13.88 2.93 0.84
C PHE A 94 -13.23 3.89 -0.16
N GLU A 95 -13.84 5.05 -0.32
CA GLU A 95 -13.28 6.17 -1.08
C GLU A 95 -11.93 6.62 -0.49
N ASN A 96 -11.11 7.23 -1.32
CA ASN A 96 -9.78 7.74 -0.94
C ASN A 96 -8.81 6.66 -0.43
N SER A 97 -8.95 5.43 -0.90
CA SER A 97 -8.00 4.34 -0.66
C SER A 97 -7.22 4.02 -1.93
N LEU A 98 -5.89 3.85 -1.81
CA LEU A 98 -5.03 3.31 -2.87
C LEU A 98 -5.14 1.79 -3.03
N SER A 99 -5.86 1.13 -2.12
CA SER A 99 -6.18 -0.29 -2.19
C SER A 99 -7.63 -0.46 -2.63
N ILE A 100 -7.83 -1.02 -3.80
CA ILE A 100 -9.14 -1.37 -4.32
C ILE A 100 -9.41 -2.82 -3.96
N CYS A 101 -10.31 -3.02 -2.98
CA CYS A 101 -10.70 -4.32 -2.48
C CYS A 101 -12.03 -4.73 -3.11
N PHE A 102 -12.05 -5.85 -3.81
CA PHE A 102 -13.23 -6.30 -4.54
C PHE A 102 -13.29 -7.83 -4.66
N ASN A 103 -14.44 -8.37 -5.03
CA ASN A 103 -14.61 -9.73 -5.48
C ASN A 103 -15.21 -9.74 -6.88
N TYR A 104 -14.88 -10.79 -7.65
CA TYR A 104 -15.38 -11.01 -9.00
C TYR A 104 -16.32 -12.19 -9.01
N LYS A 105 -17.58 -11.96 -9.37
CA LYS A 105 -18.65 -12.96 -9.34
C LYS A 105 -18.70 -13.64 -7.96
N LYS A 106 -18.79 -14.95 -7.91
CA LYS A 106 -18.78 -15.76 -6.67
C LYS A 106 -17.53 -16.64 -6.55
N TYR A 107 -16.41 -16.22 -7.16
CA TYR A 107 -15.17 -16.98 -7.06
C TYR A 107 -14.45 -16.68 -5.75
N ASP A 108 -13.78 -17.71 -5.20
CA ASP A 108 -12.98 -17.56 -3.99
C ASP A 108 -11.75 -16.68 -4.27
N PRO A 109 -11.55 -15.56 -3.56
CA PRO A 109 -10.45 -14.63 -3.83
C PRO A 109 -9.08 -15.26 -3.68
N ILE A 110 -8.90 -16.16 -2.71
CA ILE A 110 -7.61 -16.81 -2.46
C ILE A 110 -7.26 -17.73 -3.61
N ASP A 111 -8.20 -18.60 -3.97
CA ASP A 111 -8.00 -19.59 -5.03
C ASP A 111 -7.78 -18.88 -6.39
N LEU A 112 -8.55 -17.82 -6.66
CA LEU A 112 -8.39 -17.02 -7.88
C LEU A 112 -7.03 -16.33 -7.95
N CYS A 113 -6.61 -15.62 -6.89
CA CYS A 113 -5.29 -14.97 -6.85
C CYS A 113 -4.15 -15.97 -6.99
N THR A 114 -4.24 -17.11 -6.30
CA THR A 114 -3.23 -18.17 -6.35
C THR A 114 -3.09 -18.72 -7.76
N LYS A 115 -4.20 -19.03 -8.43
CA LYS A 115 -4.17 -19.59 -9.79
C LYS A 115 -3.72 -18.60 -10.84
N LEU A 116 -4.09 -17.32 -10.71
CA LEU A 116 -3.57 -16.25 -11.58
C LEU A 116 -2.04 -16.19 -11.50
N TYR A 117 -1.49 -16.27 -10.29
CA TYR A 117 -0.04 -16.30 -10.07
C TYR A 117 0.61 -17.57 -10.63
N GLU A 118 0.10 -18.76 -10.29
CA GLU A 118 0.63 -20.05 -10.76
C GLU A 118 0.64 -20.18 -12.29
N LYS A 119 -0.33 -19.57 -12.97
CA LYS A 119 -0.41 -19.55 -14.43
C LYS A 119 0.34 -18.39 -15.08
N ASN A 120 1.16 -17.67 -14.30
CA ASN A 120 1.98 -16.53 -14.77
C ASN A 120 1.15 -15.46 -15.51
N LYS A 121 -0.09 -15.21 -15.07
CA LYS A 121 -0.95 -14.19 -15.68
C LYS A 121 -0.78 -12.84 -15.03
N VAL A 122 -1.06 -12.76 -13.73
CA VAL A 122 -0.90 -11.54 -12.95
C VAL A 122 -0.67 -11.89 -11.48
N MET A 123 0.14 -11.09 -10.80
CA MET A 123 0.33 -11.17 -9.36
C MET A 123 -0.56 -10.11 -8.68
N VAL A 124 -1.61 -10.55 -8.03
CA VAL A 124 -2.52 -9.71 -7.25
C VAL A 124 -2.72 -10.35 -5.87
N GLY A 125 -2.77 -9.50 -4.82
CA GLY A 125 -2.94 -9.96 -3.45
C GLY A 125 -4.40 -10.17 -3.06
N PHE A 126 -4.58 -10.82 -1.93
CA PHE A 126 -5.87 -10.90 -1.25
C PHE A 126 -5.73 -10.41 0.20
N GLY A 127 -6.84 -10.12 0.84
CA GLY A 127 -6.88 -9.67 2.22
C GLY A 127 -8.18 -10.03 2.92
N TYR A 128 -8.19 -9.83 4.24
CA TYR A 128 -9.33 -10.09 5.11
C TYR A 128 -9.69 -8.85 5.91
N PHE A 129 -10.98 -8.60 6.01
CA PHE A 129 -11.55 -7.64 6.95
C PHE A 129 -12.94 -8.10 7.37
N ASN A 130 -13.23 -8.08 8.66
CA ASN A 130 -14.51 -8.52 9.23
C ASN A 130 -14.98 -9.89 8.71
N LYS A 131 -14.09 -10.87 8.68
CA LYS A 131 -14.32 -12.23 8.15
C LYS A 131 -14.62 -12.31 6.65
N GLN A 132 -14.56 -11.18 5.93
CA GLN A 132 -14.72 -11.13 4.49
C GLN A 132 -13.35 -11.19 3.82
N CYS A 133 -13.17 -12.14 2.89
CA CYS A 133 -12.00 -12.20 2.00
C CYS A 133 -12.28 -11.46 0.71
N PHE A 134 -11.26 -10.78 0.18
CA PHE A 134 -11.35 -10.03 -1.08
C PHE A 134 -10.00 -9.98 -1.81
N ILE A 135 -10.05 -9.77 -3.10
CA ILE A 135 -8.90 -9.44 -3.94
C ILE A 135 -8.50 -7.99 -3.62
N ARG A 136 -7.19 -7.72 -3.52
CA ARG A 136 -6.66 -6.39 -3.23
C ARG A 136 -5.71 -5.92 -4.33
N LEU A 137 -6.19 -5.06 -5.18
CA LEU A 137 -5.39 -4.31 -6.15
C LEU A 137 -4.85 -3.04 -5.48
N VAL A 138 -3.55 -2.81 -5.57
CA VAL A 138 -2.87 -1.64 -4.99
C VAL A 138 -2.22 -0.82 -6.09
N THR A 139 -2.54 0.47 -6.16
CA THR A 139 -2.16 1.37 -7.27
C THR A 139 -0.98 2.28 -6.92
N ILE A 140 -0.02 1.82 -6.13
CA ILE A 140 1.13 2.62 -5.66
C ILE A 140 2.31 2.67 -6.64
N ASN A 141 2.22 2.05 -7.80
CA ASN A 141 3.27 2.15 -8.81
C ASN A 141 2.98 3.34 -9.74
N GLY A 142 3.75 4.41 -9.57
CA GLY A 142 3.61 5.64 -10.34
C GLY A 142 3.91 5.52 -11.84
N GLU A 143 4.44 4.39 -12.29
CA GLU A 143 4.68 4.11 -13.73
C GLU A 143 3.47 3.44 -14.40
N ASN A 144 2.50 2.97 -13.64
CA ASN A 144 1.28 2.39 -14.19
C ASN A 144 0.42 3.46 -14.87
N SER A 145 -0.32 3.04 -15.86
CA SER A 145 -1.30 3.84 -16.59
C SER A 145 -2.71 3.27 -16.43
N LYS A 146 -3.72 4.03 -16.84
CA LYS A 146 -5.11 3.53 -16.93
C LYS A 146 -5.22 2.30 -17.84
N LYS A 147 -4.37 2.20 -18.87
CA LYS A 147 -4.31 1.04 -19.75
C LYS A 147 -3.87 -0.22 -19.01
N ASP A 148 -2.93 -0.08 -18.07
CA ASP A 148 -2.45 -1.22 -17.28
C ASP A 148 -3.54 -1.70 -16.31
N ILE A 149 -4.31 -0.78 -15.74
CA ILE A 149 -5.49 -1.12 -14.93
C ILE A 149 -6.55 -1.88 -15.75
N LEU A 150 -6.85 -1.41 -16.97
CA LEU A 150 -7.77 -2.13 -17.87
C LEU A 150 -7.25 -3.52 -18.25
N ASN A 151 -5.97 -3.61 -18.57
CA ASN A 151 -5.34 -4.89 -18.90
C ASN A 151 -5.39 -5.87 -17.72
N PHE A 152 -5.24 -5.37 -16.49
CA PHE A 152 -5.40 -6.19 -15.28
C PHE A 152 -6.81 -6.80 -15.23
N PHE A 153 -7.87 -6.02 -15.33
CA PHE A 153 -9.24 -6.50 -15.28
C PHE A 153 -9.55 -7.46 -16.43
N LYS A 154 -9.13 -7.11 -17.64
CA LYS A 154 -9.29 -7.96 -18.82
C LYS A 154 -8.61 -9.32 -18.63
N THR A 155 -7.37 -9.34 -18.14
CA THR A 155 -6.63 -10.58 -17.87
C THR A 155 -7.33 -11.44 -16.82
N LEU A 156 -7.87 -10.83 -15.76
CA LEU A 156 -8.63 -11.51 -14.72
C LEU A 156 -9.91 -12.14 -15.31
N GLU A 157 -10.67 -11.40 -16.09
CA GLU A 157 -11.92 -11.83 -16.70
C GLU A 157 -11.69 -12.95 -17.71
N GLU A 158 -10.74 -12.81 -18.63
CA GLU A 158 -10.37 -13.83 -19.61
C GLU A 158 -9.87 -15.11 -18.94
N PHE A 159 -9.08 -14.96 -17.87
CA PHE A 159 -8.61 -16.10 -17.09
C PHE A 159 -9.77 -16.88 -16.47
N VAL A 160 -10.70 -16.19 -15.83
CA VAL A 160 -11.87 -16.81 -15.21
C VAL A 160 -12.75 -17.50 -16.27
N GLU A 161 -13.00 -16.85 -17.41
CA GLU A 161 -13.80 -17.43 -18.48
C GLU A 161 -13.20 -18.73 -19.01
N SER A 162 -11.87 -18.78 -19.14
CA SER A 162 -11.14 -19.94 -19.65
C SER A 162 -10.95 -21.05 -18.62
N ASN A 163 -11.16 -20.79 -17.32
CA ASN A 163 -10.83 -21.72 -16.23
C ASN A 163 -11.96 -21.85 -15.19
N LYS A 164 -13.21 -21.69 -15.61
CA LYS A 164 -14.39 -21.68 -14.71
C LYS A 164 -14.47 -22.88 -13.76
N ASP A 165 -14.12 -24.05 -14.27
CA ASP A 165 -14.23 -25.31 -13.53
C ASP A 165 -13.03 -25.57 -12.60
N LEU A 166 -11.95 -24.81 -12.78
CA LEU A 166 -10.74 -24.95 -11.98
C LEU A 166 -10.74 -24.04 -10.74
N ILE A 167 -11.56 -22.98 -10.74
CA ILE A 167 -11.56 -21.97 -9.69
C ILE A 167 -12.72 -22.24 -8.72
N LYS A 168 -12.41 -22.31 -7.44
CA LYS A 168 -13.41 -22.51 -6.39
C LYS A 168 -14.40 -21.36 -6.34
N LYS A 169 -15.66 -21.69 -6.07
CA LYS A 169 -16.71 -20.70 -5.79
C LYS A 169 -16.94 -20.60 -4.28
N ILE A 170 -17.26 -19.39 -3.83
CA ILE A 170 -17.74 -19.15 -2.46
C ILE A 170 -19.14 -19.80 -2.35
N LYS A 171 -19.34 -20.59 -1.30
CA LYS A 171 -20.65 -21.20 -1.00
C LYS A 171 -21.65 -20.17 -0.51
#